data_48efde39c6734fed3322224954c00761
#
_entry.id   48efde39c6734fed3322224954c00761
#
_cell.length_a   1.000
_cell.length_b   1.000
_cell.length_c   1.000
_cell.angle_alpha   90.00
_cell.angle_beta   90.00
_cell.angle_gamma   90.00
#
_symmetry.space_group_name_H-M   'P 1'
#
loop_
_entity.id
_entity.type
_entity.pdbx_description
1 polymer ?
#
loop_
_entity_poly.entity_id
_entity_poly.type
_entity_poly.pdbx_seq_one_letter_code
_entity_poly.pdbx_strand_id
1 'polypeptide(L)'
;GPRPVTGYLTVPAGARKRSLPVRAVFAGYGVEKQNPPQQGPEDCIVFHVNAHGFELNRDADYYAGFARAIESNGFSYAFDPKQNADPERAYFNGMALRVLRSLEFLKALPEWDGVRLEVAGGSQGGLQAIWGAGLDPDVTGCKADIPWCCDLAGAAKLGRLNGWHPEYRRPLDYYDAVNHAKRIRCPVEITRAGLGDYTCAPSGVAILYNSIESPKKITWVQGSTHGYVPKNPQRIVREK
;
A
#
# COMPACT_ATOMS: atom_id res chain seq x y z
N GLY A 1 -7.10 11.75 -18.42
CA GLY A 1 -7.99 11.51 -17.28
C GLY A 1 -7.39 10.51 -16.32
N PRO A 2 -7.97 10.31 -15.14
CA PRO A 2 -7.45 9.32 -14.19
C PRO A 2 -7.51 7.91 -14.81
N ARG A 3 -6.43 7.13 -14.64
CA ARG A 3 -6.41 5.74 -15.07
C ARG A 3 -7.43 4.92 -14.29
N PRO A 4 -7.97 3.84 -14.87
CA PRO A 4 -8.97 3.00 -14.22
C PRO A 4 -8.42 2.29 -12.97
N VAL A 5 -9.30 1.73 -12.17
CA VAL A 5 -8.98 0.69 -11.19
C VAL A 5 -9.07 -0.66 -11.91
N THR A 6 -8.01 -1.43 -11.85
CA THR A 6 -7.95 -2.79 -12.41
C THR A 6 -7.41 -3.76 -11.37
N GLY A 7 -7.78 -5.03 -11.48
CA GLY A 7 -7.34 -6.04 -10.53
C GLY A 7 -8.11 -7.35 -10.70
N TYR A 8 -7.79 -8.32 -9.86
CA TYR A 8 -8.49 -9.60 -9.80
C TYR A 8 -9.40 -9.66 -8.57
N LEU A 9 -10.66 -10.00 -8.80
CA LEU A 9 -11.64 -10.22 -7.73
C LEU A 9 -11.82 -11.71 -7.51
N THR A 10 -11.62 -12.19 -6.28
CA THR A 10 -11.98 -13.54 -5.88
C THR A 10 -13.20 -13.50 -4.98
N VAL A 11 -14.22 -14.27 -5.36
CA VAL A 11 -15.49 -14.38 -4.63
C VAL A 11 -15.70 -15.84 -4.28
N PRO A 12 -15.94 -16.19 -3.00
CA PRO A 12 -16.27 -17.56 -2.61
C PRO A 12 -17.47 -18.13 -3.36
N ALA A 13 -17.41 -19.38 -3.78
CA ALA A 13 -18.48 -20.01 -4.58
C ALA A 13 -19.85 -20.01 -3.91
N GLY A 14 -19.91 -20.00 -2.56
CA GLY A 14 -21.15 -19.96 -1.78
C GLY A 14 -21.56 -18.58 -1.32
N ALA A 15 -21.00 -17.50 -1.88
CA ALA A 15 -21.29 -16.13 -1.45
C ALA A 15 -22.77 -15.79 -1.59
N ARG A 16 -23.34 -15.20 -0.53
CA ARG A 16 -24.73 -14.75 -0.48
C ARG A 16 -24.77 -13.26 -0.24
N LYS A 17 -25.90 -12.64 -0.55
CA LYS A 17 -26.10 -11.22 -0.28
C LYS A 17 -25.84 -10.91 1.20
N ARG A 18 -25.01 -9.88 1.46
CA ARG A 18 -24.64 -9.37 2.81
C ARG A 18 -24.08 -10.43 3.75
N SER A 19 -23.22 -11.31 3.25
CA SER A 19 -22.73 -12.44 4.05
C SER A 19 -21.22 -12.47 4.29
N LEU A 20 -20.45 -11.70 3.54
CA LEU A 20 -18.99 -11.82 3.55
C LEU A 20 -18.27 -10.51 3.84
N PRO A 21 -17.15 -10.57 4.59
CA PRO A 21 -16.22 -9.46 4.62
C PRO A 21 -15.59 -9.24 3.25
N VAL A 22 -15.08 -8.05 3.04
CA VAL A 22 -14.31 -7.71 1.83
C VAL A 22 -12.92 -7.22 2.21
N ARG A 23 -11.94 -7.50 1.35
CA ARG A 23 -10.56 -7.08 1.53
C ARG A 23 -9.97 -6.55 0.23
N ALA A 24 -9.38 -5.34 0.27
CA ALA A 24 -8.51 -4.85 -0.79
C ALA A 24 -7.05 -5.23 -0.47
N VAL A 25 -6.38 -5.87 -1.43
CA VAL A 25 -4.94 -6.18 -1.35
C VAL A 25 -4.22 -5.38 -2.42
N PHE A 26 -3.41 -4.41 -2.00
CA PHE A 26 -2.72 -3.51 -2.91
C PHE A 26 -1.36 -4.07 -3.32
N ALA A 27 -1.09 -4.03 -4.63
CA ALA A 27 0.18 -4.47 -5.19
C ALA A 27 1.36 -3.59 -4.73
N GLY A 28 2.53 -4.20 -4.65
CA GLY A 28 3.80 -3.53 -4.42
C GLY A 28 4.24 -2.69 -5.63
N TYR A 29 5.51 -2.27 -5.62
CA TYR A 29 6.11 -1.51 -6.71
C TYR A 29 6.30 -2.38 -7.94
N GLY A 30 6.16 -1.74 -9.11
CA GLY A 30 6.47 -2.33 -10.40
C GLY A 30 5.27 -2.40 -11.33
N VAL A 31 5.59 -2.43 -12.62
CA VAL A 31 4.64 -2.67 -13.71
C VAL A 31 5.02 -4.00 -14.34
N GLU A 32 4.32 -5.03 -13.95
CA GLU A 32 4.57 -6.38 -14.44
C GLU A 32 3.27 -7.17 -14.56
N LYS A 33 3.32 -8.24 -15.32
CA LYS A 33 2.18 -9.15 -15.45
C LYS A 33 1.78 -9.69 -14.09
N GLN A 34 0.57 -9.39 -13.69
CA GLN A 34 -0.06 -10.01 -12.53
C GLN A 34 -0.80 -11.27 -12.95
N ASN A 35 -0.56 -12.36 -12.27
CA ASN A 35 -1.33 -13.58 -12.47
C ASN A 35 -2.58 -13.57 -11.59
N PRO A 36 -3.72 -14.10 -12.08
CA PRO A 36 -4.88 -14.28 -11.23
C PRO A 36 -4.52 -15.17 -10.03
N PRO A 37 -5.05 -14.88 -8.83
CA PRO A 37 -4.91 -15.77 -7.69
C PRO A 37 -5.44 -17.17 -8.05
N GLN A 38 -4.67 -18.20 -7.73
CA GLN A 38 -5.09 -19.59 -8.01
C GLN A 38 -6.30 -19.98 -7.16
N GLN A 39 -6.37 -19.46 -5.93
CA GLN A 39 -7.45 -19.72 -5.00
C GLN A 39 -7.60 -18.51 -4.07
N GLY A 40 -8.83 -18.07 -3.83
CA GLY A 40 -9.17 -17.08 -2.80
C GLY A 40 -9.54 -17.75 -1.48
N PRO A 41 -9.60 -16.99 -0.38
CA PRO A 41 -10.16 -17.48 0.88
C PRO A 41 -11.64 -17.83 0.72
N GLU A 42 -12.12 -18.82 1.48
CA GLU A 42 -13.52 -19.27 1.40
C GLU A 42 -14.48 -18.37 2.22
N ASP A 43 -13.95 -17.51 3.05
CA ASP A 43 -14.68 -16.70 4.05
C ASP A 43 -14.58 -15.18 3.79
N CYS A 44 -13.98 -14.76 2.69
CA CYS A 44 -13.73 -13.35 2.39
C CYS A 44 -13.69 -13.09 0.87
N ILE A 45 -14.29 -12.01 0.43
CA ILE A 45 -14.09 -11.51 -0.95
C ILE A 45 -12.81 -10.71 -0.97
N VAL A 46 -11.90 -11.00 -1.91
CA VAL A 46 -10.62 -10.30 -2.01
C VAL A 46 -10.48 -9.65 -3.38
N PHE A 47 -10.18 -8.36 -3.37
CA PHE A 47 -9.83 -7.60 -4.56
C PHE A 47 -8.33 -7.30 -4.58
N HIS A 48 -7.59 -7.98 -5.45
CA HIS A 48 -6.17 -7.74 -5.71
C HIS A 48 -6.02 -6.55 -6.65
N VAL A 49 -5.75 -5.39 -6.08
CA VAL A 49 -5.76 -4.10 -6.79
C VAL A 49 -4.41 -3.82 -7.44
N ASN A 50 -4.44 -3.46 -8.70
CA ASN A 50 -3.31 -2.96 -9.42
C ASN A 50 -3.06 -1.47 -9.09
N ALA A 51 -1.87 -1.15 -8.62
CA ALA A 51 -1.51 0.20 -8.20
C ALA A 51 -1.55 1.26 -9.32
N HIS A 52 -1.44 0.85 -10.59
CA HIS A 52 -1.18 1.74 -11.70
C HIS A 52 -2.34 1.86 -12.70
N GLY A 53 -3.31 0.94 -12.66
CA GLY A 53 -4.44 0.91 -13.58
C GLY A 53 -4.05 0.49 -14.99
N PHE A 54 -3.08 -0.42 -15.14
CA PHE A 54 -2.79 -1.08 -16.41
C PHE A 54 -3.79 -2.22 -16.68
N GLU A 55 -3.92 -2.62 -17.94
CA GLU A 55 -4.75 -3.75 -18.33
C GLU A 55 -4.10 -5.08 -17.90
N LEU A 56 -4.94 -6.02 -17.51
CA LEU A 56 -4.50 -7.37 -17.13
C LEU A 56 -4.41 -8.28 -18.34
N ASN A 57 -3.66 -9.39 -18.20
CA ASN A 57 -3.51 -10.42 -19.23
C ASN A 57 -2.95 -9.93 -20.57
N ARG A 58 -2.11 -8.90 -20.52
CA ARG A 58 -1.37 -8.42 -21.69
C ARG A 58 0.00 -9.10 -21.78
N ASP A 59 0.68 -8.89 -22.88
CA ASP A 59 2.05 -9.38 -23.11
C ASP A 59 3.13 -8.52 -22.41
N ALA A 60 4.37 -8.97 -22.47
CA ALA A 60 5.49 -8.28 -21.85
C ALA A 60 5.75 -6.90 -22.48
N ASP A 61 5.55 -6.76 -23.80
CA ASP A 61 5.76 -5.51 -24.53
C ASP A 61 4.78 -4.44 -24.10
N TYR A 62 3.51 -4.82 -23.83
CA TYR A 62 2.53 -3.91 -23.25
C TYR A 62 2.99 -3.38 -21.89
N TYR A 63 3.43 -4.25 -20.97
CA TYR A 63 3.87 -3.80 -19.65
C TYR A 63 5.12 -2.96 -19.69
N ALA A 64 6.08 -3.30 -20.57
CA ALA A 64 7.27 -2.48 -20.80
C ALA A 64 6.90 -1.11 -21.38
N GLY A 65 5.97 -1.06 -22.33
CA GLY A 65 5.42 0.18 -22.90
C GLY A 65 4.70 1.02 -21.84
N PHE A 66 3.87 0.40 -21.02
CA PHE A 66 3.16 1.07 -19.94
C PHE A 66 4.12 1.64 -18.88
N ALA A 67 5.17 0.88 -18.50
CA ALA A 67 6.19 1.35 -17.58
C ALA A 67 6.86 2.63 -18.08
N ARG A 68 7.27 2.65 -19.35
CA ARG A 68 7.82 3.86 -20.00
C ARG A 68 6.82 5.01 -20.05
N ALA A 69 5.54 4.73 -20.30
CA ALA A 69 4.50 5.75 -20.41
C ALA A 69 4.16 6.46 -19.08
N ILE A 70 4.52 5.85 -17.95
CA ILE A 70 4.32 6.46 -16.62
C ILE A 70 5.59 7.12 -16.05
N GLU A 71 6.71 7.05 -16.78
CA GLU A 71 7.90 7.84 -16.48
C GLU A 71 7.65 9.33 -16.73
N SER A 72 8.35 10.18 -15.99
CA SER A 72 8.26 11.62 -16.12
C SER A 72 9.66 12.24 -16.07
N ASN A 73 10.02 13.05 -17.09
CA ASN A 73 11.33 13.72 -17.18
C ASN A 73 12.54 12.78 -16.98
N GLY A 74 12.48 11.53 -17.44
CA GLY A 74 13.54 10.53 -17.29
C GLY A 74 13.58 9.86 -15.90
N PHE A 75 12.62 10.16 -15.04
CA PHE A 75 12.46 9.51 -13.75
C PHE A 75 11.40 8.40 -13.83
N SER A 76 11.61 7.34 -13.08
CA SER A 76 10.59 6.34 -12.83
C SER A 76 9.36 7.00 -12.17
N TYR A 77 8.19 6.38 -12.26
CA TYR A 77 6.97 6.94 -11.68
C TYR A 77 7.16 7.29 -10.19
N ALA A 78 6.52 8.35 -9.74
CA ALA A 78 6.59 8.92 -8.40
C ALA A 78 7.96 9.55 -8.03
N PHE A 79 8.98 9.52 -8.89
CA PHE A 79 10.31 10.03 -8.57
C PHE A 79 10.65 11.41 -9.18
N ASP A 80 9.86 11.90 -10.12
CA ASP A 80 10.09 13.21 -10.75
C ASP A 80 9.86 14.36 -9.73
N PRO A 81 10.91 15.09 -9.33
CA PRO A 81 10.79 16.17 -8.35
C PRO A 81 9.97 17.37 -8.84
N LYS A 82 9.85 17.58 -10.16
CA LYS A 82 9.01 18.62 -10.75
C LYS A 82 7.53 18.22 -10.66
N GLN A 83 7.22 16.96 -10.91
CA GLN A 83 5.88 16.43 -10.73
C GLN A 83 5.46 16.46 -9.27
N ASN A 84 6.37 16.09 -8.36
CA ASN A 84 6.15 16.05 -6.92
C ASN A 84 6.11 17.45 -6.25
N ALA A 85 6.41 18.52 -6.99
CA ALA A 85 6.27 19.88 -6.49
C ALA A 85 4.82 20.38 -6.42
N ASP A 86 3.88 19.61 -7.01
CA ASP A 86 2.45 19.90 -7.01
C ASP A 86 1.69 18.62 -6.54
N PRO A 87 0.89 18.69 -5.47
CA PRO A 87 0.23 17.49 -4.94
C PRO A 87 -0.79 16.90 -5.92
N GLU A 88 -1.46 17.69 -6.73
CA GLU A 88 -2.43 17.21 -7.70
C GLU A 88 -1.77 16.53 -8.91
N ARG A 89 -0.53 16.92 -9.21
CA ARG A 89 0.27 16.35 -10.31
C ARG A 89 1.13 15.16 -9.86
N ALA A 90 1.42 15.06 -8.56
CA ALA A 90 2.19 13.95 -8.01
C ALA A 90 1.56 12.60 -8.43
N TYR A 91 2.40 11.65 -8.85
CA TYR A 91 1.93 10.33 -9.27
C TYR A 91 1.11 9.63 -8.18
N PHE A 92 1.47 9.86 -6.93
CA PHE A 92 0.78 9.36 -5.75
C PHE A 92 -0.70 9.79 -5.68
N ASN A 93 -1.06 10.96 -6.21
CA ASN A 93 -2.45 11.40 -6.26
C ASN A 93 -3.33 10.39 -7.01
N GLY A 94 -2.91 10.01 -8.21
CA GLY A 94 -3.63 9.00 -9.00
C GLY A 94 -3.68 7.62 -8.31
N MET A 95 -2.64 7.25 -7.55
CA MET A 95 -2.64 6.01 -6.77
C MET A 95 -3.63 6.07 -5.60
N ALA A 96 -3.64 7.17 -4.83
CA ALA A 96 -4.56 7.36 -3.71
C ALA A 96 -6.02 7.36 -4.18
N LEU A 97 -6.33 8.00 -5.30
CA LEU A 97 -7.66 7.97 -5.91
C LEU A 97 -8.08 6.54 -6.30
N ARG A 98 -7.16 5.71 -6.84
CA ARG A 98 -7.45 4.30 -7.14
C ARG A 98 -7.69 3.48 -5.87
N VAL A 99 -6.97 3.76 -4.78
CA VAL A 99 -7.25 3.15 -3.48
C VAL A 99 -8.70 3.43 -3.07
N LEU A 100 -9.12 4.69 -3.04
CA LEU A 100 -10.48 5.05 -2.65
C LEU A 100 -11.53 4.42 -3.57
N ARG A 101 -11.32 4.45 -4.89
CA ARG A 101 -12.23 3.84 -5.85
C ARG A 101 -12.34 2.31 -5.70
N SER A 102 -11.25 1.64 -5.32
CA SER A 102 -11.29 0.20 -5.05
C SER A 102 -12.11 -0.12 -3.80
N LEU A 103 -12.06 0.72 -2.77
CA LEU A 103 -12.88 0.56 -1.57
C LEU A 103 -14.36 0.85 -1.85
N GLU A 104 -14.68 1.90 -2.61
CA GLU A 104 -16.04 2.17 -3.09
C GLU A 104 -16.62 0.98 -3.88
N PHE A 105 -15.82 0.40 -4.78
CA PHE A 105 -16.22 -0.79 -5.54
C PHE A 105 -16.55 -1.97 -4.62
N LEU A 106 -15.68 -2.27 -3.64
CA LEU A 106 -15.92 -3.36 -2.69
C LEU A 106 -17.18 -3.12 -1.84
N LYS A 107 -17.42 -1.88 -1.41
CA LYS A 107 -18.62 -1.50 -0.64
C LYS A 107 -19.92 -1.60 -1.47
N ALA A 108 -19.82 -1.55 -2.79
CA ALA A 108 -20.96 -1.70 -3.69
C ALA A 108 -21.32 -3.16 -4.01
N LEU A 109 -20.48 -4.13 -3.63
CA LEU A 109 -20.75 -5.55 -3.87
C LEU A 109 -21.97 -6.01 -3.07
N PRO A 110 -22.94 -6.69 -3.69
CA PRO A 110 -24.14 -7.15 -2.99
C PRO A 110 -23.85 -8.19 -1.88
N GLU A 111 -22.74 -8.91 -2.00
CA GLU A 111 -22.30 -9.94 -1.04
C GLU A 111 -21.59 -9.35 0.19
N TRP A 112 -21.14 -8.10 0.13
CA TRP A 112 -20.49 -7.46 1.27
C TRP A 112 -21.44 -7.41 2.48
N ASP A 113 -20.95 -7.79 3.66
CA ASP A 113 -21.74 -7.84 4.89
C ASP A 113 -22.16 -6.44 5.42
N GLY A 114 -21.58 -5.38 4.86
CA GLY A 114 -21.84 -4.00 5.26
C GLY A 114 -21.06 -3.56 6.50
N VAL A 115 -20.15 -4.39 7.01
CA VAL A 115 -19.45 -4.15 8.29
C VAL A 115 -17.93 -4.31 8.14
N ARG A 116 -17.45 -5.43 7.59
CA ARG A 116 -16.04 -5.78 7.57
C ARG A 116 -15.40 -5.41 6.24
N LEU A 117 -14.59 -4.35 6.26
CA LEU A 117 -13.79 -3.87 5.14
C LEU A 117 -12.32 -3.82 5.58
N GLU A 118 -11.49 -4.65 5.00
CA GLU A 118 -10.07 -4.72 5.34
C GLU A 118 -9.18 -4.23 4.20
N VAL A 119 -8.02 -3.71 4.56
CA VAL A 119 -6.98 -3.30 3.60
C VAL A 119 -5.66 -3.99 3.92
N ALA A 120 -4.95 -4.44 2.89
CA ALA A 120 -3.65 -5.08 3.05
C ALA A 120 -2.71 -4.75 1.89
N GLY A 121 -1.41 -4.87 2.12
CA GLY A 121 -0.41 -4.73 1.07
C GLY A 121 1.01 -4.70 1.61
N GLY A 122 2.00 -4.89 0.74
CA GLY A 122 3.41 -4.87 1.09
C GLY A 122 4.17 -3.75 0.39
N SER A 123 5.17 -3.16 1.05
CA SER A 123 6.01 -2.08 0.51
C SER A 123 5.15 -0.90 0.04
N GLN A 124 5.15 -0.57 -1.25
CA GLN A 124 4.23 0.41 -1.85
C GLN A 124 2.76 0.03 -1.60
N GLY A 125 2.42 -1.27 -1.63
CA GLY A 125 1.09 -1.75 -1.26
C GLY A 125 0.76 -1.50 0.21
N GLY A 126 1.75 -1.59 1.10
CA GLY A 126 1.63 -1.23 2.51
C GLY A 126 1.34 0.27 2.71
N LEU A 127 1.98 1.14 1.93
CA LEU A 127 1.64 2.57 1.88
C LEU A 127 0.18 2.78 1.47
N GLN A 128 -0.27 2.09 0.41
CA GLN A 128 -1.65 2.17 -0.07
C GLN A 128 -2.66 1.65 0.98
N ALA A 129 -2.31 0.60 1.72
CA ALA A 129 -3.14 0.10 2.82
C ALA A 129 -3.27 1.14 3.94
N ILE A 130 -2.19 1.84 4.30
CA ILE A 130 -2.22 2.96 5.26
C ILE A 130 -3.08 4.12 4.74
N TRP A 131 -2.99 4.45 3.44
CA TRP A 131 -3.90 5.46 2.85
C TRP A 131 -5.36 5.02 2.94
N GLY A 132 -5.66 3.77 2.58
CA GLY A 132 -7.02 3.22 2.67
C GLY A 132 -7.59 3.35 4.08
N ALA A 133 -6.82 2.92 5.10
CA ALA A 133 -7.24 3.00 6.49
C ALA A 133 -7.36 4.45 7.03
N GLY A 134 -6.53 5.37 6.52
CA GLY A 134 -6.55 6.77 6.97
C GLY A 134 -7.53 7.67 6.22
N LEU A 135 -7.98 7.27 5.04
CA LEU A 135 -8.86 8.07 4.17
C LEU A 135 -10.31 7.57 4.14
N ASP A 136 -10.53 6.28 4.40
CA ASP A 136 -11.87 5.69 4.42
C ASP A 136 -12.22 5.23 5.85
N PRO A 137 -13.15 5.90 6.54
CA PRO A 137 -13.52 5.58 7.92
C PRO A 137 -14.25 4.25 8.07
N ASP A 138 -14.73 3.65 6.98
CA ASP A 138 -15.39 2.34 6.99
C ASP A 138 -14.40 1.17 7.05
N VAL A 139 -13.09 1.44 6.90
CA VAL A 139 -12.05 0.40 7.01
C VAL A 139 -11.97 -0.09 8.46
N THR A 140 -12.13 -1.40 8.63
CA THR A 140 -12.19 -2.08 9.93
C THR A 140 -10.91 -2.82 10.32
N GLY A 141 -9.95 -2.93 9.43
CA GLY A 141 -8.65 -3.55 9.68
C GLY A 141 -7.62 -3.20 8.63
N CYS A 142 -6.37 -3.00 9.05
CA CYS A 142 -5.25 -2.67 8.17
C CYS A 142 -4.06 -3.58 8.45
N LYS A 143 -3.58 -4.28 7.40
CA LYS A 143 -2.35 -5.06 7.47
C LYS A 143 -1.32 -4.51 6.47
N ALA A 144 -0.36 -3.74 6.99
CA ALA A 144 0.70 -3.13 6.20
C ALA A 144 2.01 -3.91 6.38
N ASP A 145 2.43 -4.64 5.36
CA ASP A 145 3.71 -5.34 5.36
C ASP A 145 4.81 -4.38 4.88
N ILE A 146 5.80 -4.07 5.74
CA ILE A 146 6.89 -3.14 5.43
C ILE A 146 6.44 -1.89 4.64
N PRO A 147 5.58 -1.01 5.18
CA PRO A 147 5.04 0.13 4.44
C PRO A 147 6.13 1.09 3.97
N TRP A 148 6.02 1.52 2.72
CA TRP A 148 6.96 2.45 2.07
C TRP A 148 6.58 3.91 2.35
N CYS A 149 7.52 4.85 2.09
CA CYS A 149 7.34 6.30 2.24
C CYS A 149 6.82 6.70 3.63
N CYS A 150 7.56 6.30 4.68
CA CYS A 150 7.31 6.71 6.05
C CYS A 150 8.31 7.78 6.48
N ASP A 151 7.84 8.95 6.92
CA ASP A 151 8.64 10.06 7.43
C ASP A 151 9.62 10.65 6.40
N LEU A 152 9.14 10.92 5.19
CA LEU A 152 9.96 11.49 4.11
C LEU A 152 10.58 12.84 4.51
N ALA A 153 9.81 13.72 5.12
CA ALA A 153 10.25 15.05 5.55
C ALA A 153 11.33 14.97 6.64
N GLY A 154 11.12 14.14 7.66
CA GLY A 154 12.08 13.97 8.76
C GLY A 154 13.35 13.27 8.30
N ALA A 155 13.23 12.26 7.46
CA ALA A 155 14.38 11.57 6.90
C ALA A 155 15.22 12.49 6.00
N ALA A 156 14.59 13.31 5.16
CA ALA A 156 15.28 14.30 4.33
C ALA A 156 16.01 15.37 5.18
N LYS A 157 15.33 15.94 6.19
CA LYS A 157 15.91 16.93 7.10
C LYS A 157 17.13 16.42 7.87
N LEU A 158 17.13 15.13 8.20
CA LEU A 158 18.23 14.50 8.96
C LEU A 158 19.27 13.82 8.07
N GLY A 159 19.20 13.98 6.75
CA GLY A 159 20.10 13.32 5.82
C GLY A 159 19.99 11.79 5.80
N ARG A 160 18.84 11.25 6.20
CA ARG A 160 18.57 9.81 6.29
C ARG A 160 17.67 9.27 5.19
N LEU A 161 17.31 10.10 4.20
CA LEU A 161 16.53 9.67 3.05
C LEU A 161 17.43 8.89 2.10
N ASN A 162 17.60 7.62 2.38
CA ASN A 162 18.43 6.68 1.64
C ASN A 162 17.59 5.64 0.92
N GLY A 163 18.23 4.87 0.05
CA GLY A 163 17.57 3.79 -0.67
C GLY A 163 16.65 4.33 -1.76
N TRP A 164 15.56 3.64 -1.97
CA TRP A 164 14.68 3.89 -3.09
C TRP A 164 13.48 4.73 -2.69
N HIS A 165 13.67 6.06 -2.67
CA HIS A 165 12.67 7.07 -2.31
C HIS A 165 12.68 8.22 -3.31
N PRO A 166 11.55 8.89 -3.54
CA PRO A 166 11.53 10.15 -4.27
C PRO A 166 12.32 11.23 -3.52
N GLU A 167 12.93 12.15 -4.25
CA GLU A 167 13.46 13.37 -3.65
C GLU A 167 12.34 14.10 -2.90
N TYR A 168 12.57 14.44 -1.64
CA TYR A 168 11.53 15.08 -0.84
C TYR A 168 11.14 16.44 -1.41
N ARG A 169 9.87 16.62 -1.60
CA ARG A 169 9.18 17.88 -1.89
C ARG A 169 8.01 18.00 -0.91
N ARG A 170 7.77 19.21 -0.37
CA ARG A 170 6.72 19.43 0.64
C ARG A 170 5.33 18.87 0.27
N PRO A 171 4.87 18.91 -0.99
CA PRO A 171 3.59 18.30 -1.35
C PRO A 171 3.53 16.77 -1.15
N LEU A 172 4.68 16.09 -1.03
CA LEU A 172 4.70 14.67 -0.69
C LEU A 172 4.21 14.37 0.74
N ASP A 173 4.11 15.39 1.60
CA ASP A 173 3.50 15.27 2.92
C ASP A 173 2.04 14.80 2.85
N TYR A 174 1.33 15.09 1.75
CA TYR A 174 -0.03 14.58 1.51
C TYR A 174 -0.07 13.06 1.33
N TYR A 175 1.05 12.43 0.99
CA TYR A 175 1.15 11.01 0.66
C TYR A 175 2.05 10.23 1.61
N ASP A 176 2.72 10.90 2.55
CA ASP A 176 3.54 10.25 3.57
C ASP A 176 2.65 9.42 4.52
N ALA A 177 2.99 8.15 4.70
CA ALA A 177 2.23 7.23 5.54
C ALA A 177 2.02 7.76 6.96
N VAL A 178 3.01 8.45 7.53
CA VAL A 178 2.96 9.00 8.90
C VAL A 178 1.86 10.06 9.05
N ASN A 179 1.62 10.86 8.01
CA ASN A 179 0.62 11.91 8.04
C ASN A 179 -0.83 11.38 7.97
N HIS A 180 -1.01 10.11 7.56
CA HIS A 180 -2.29 9.43 7.61
C HIS A 180 -2.57 8.71 8.93
N ALA A 181 -1.51 8.39 9.69
CA ALA A 181 -1.57 7.57 10.90
C ALA A 181 -2.62 8.03 11.92
N LYS A 182 -2.71 9.34 12.18
CA LYS A 182 -3.65 9.93 13.14
C LYS A 182 -5.13 9.83 12.73
N ARG A 183 -5.41 9.55 11.47
CA ARG A 183 -6.77 9.39 10.96
C ARG A 183 -7.27 7.95 11.05
N ILE A 184 -6.37 6.99 11.24
CA ILE A 184 -6.68 5.56 11.30
C ILE A 184 -7.45 5.27 12.58
N ARG A 185 -8.61 4.62 12.44
CA ARG A 185 -9.50 4.25 13.54
C ARG A 185 -9.57 2.74 13.78
N CYS A 186 -9.16 1.95 12.80
CA CYS A 186 -9.15 0.50 12.88
C CYS A 186 -7.84 -0.04 13.45
N PRO A 187 -7.81 -1.30 13.93
CA PRO A 187 -6.56 -1.97 14.28
C PRO A 187 -5.58 -2.03 13.10
N VAL A 188 -4.29 -1.81 13.39
CA VAL A 188 -3.21 -1.84 12.39
C VAL A 188 -2.18 -2.88 12.77
N GLU A 189 -1.86 -3.79 11.85
CA GLU A 189 -0.74 -4.71 11.97
C GLU A 189 0.36 -4.35 10.96
N ILE A 190 1.55 -3.99 11.44
CA ILE A 190 2.74 -3.80 10.62
C ILE A 190 3.58 -5.08 10.72
N THR A 191 3.72 -5.78 9.60
CA THR A 191 4.44 -7.05 9.55
C THR A 191 5.81 -6.89 8.89
N ARG A 192 6.74 -7.79 9.19
CA ARG A 192 8.08 -7.88 8.60
C ARG A 192 8.89 -6.59 8.59
N ALA A 193 8.76 -5.72 9.59
CA ALA A 193 9.58 -4.52 9.68
C ALA A 193 11.06 -4.90 9.83
N GLY A 194 11.80 -4.93 8.72
CA GLY A 194 13.19 -5.39 8.66
C GLY A 194 14.14 -4.36 9.28
N LEU A 195 14.94 -4.76 10.27
CA LEU A 195 15.90 -3.84 10.89
C LEU A 195 17.07 -3.45 9.97
N GLY A 196 17.31 -4.19 8.91
CA GLY A 196 18.28 -3.88 7.86
C GLY A 196 17.65 -3.37 6.56
N ASP A 197 16.36 -3.04 6.55
CA ASP A 197 15.67 -2.54 5.37
C ASP A 197 16.04 -1.07 5.09
N TYR A 198 16.66 -0.81 3.95
CA TYR A 198 17.03 0.54 3.52
C TYR A 198 16.00 1.19 2.59
N THR A 199 15.06 0.40 2.05
CA THR A 199 13.95 0.88 1.21
C THR A 199 12.77 1.31 2.06
N CYS A 200 12.38 0.48 3.04
CA CYS A 200 11.38 0.82 4.05
C CYS A 200 12.08 0.96 5.40
N ALA A 201 12.83 2.05 5.56
CA ALA A 201 13.76 2.23 6.66
C ALA A 201 13.06 2.06 8.03
N PRO A 202 13.64 1.26 8.96
CA PRO A 202 13.03 0.98 10.25
C PRO A 202 12.74 2.24 11.08
N SER A 203 13.53 3.30 10.92
CA SER A 203 13.28 4.59 11.58
C SER A 203 11.95 5.22 11.16
N GLY A 204 11.65 5.26 9.85
CA GLY A 204 10.40 5.78 9.33
C GLY A 204 9.21 4.90 9.72
N VAL A 205 9.36 3.58 9.62
CA VAL A 205 8.33 2.61 10.06
C VAL A 205 8.03 2.73 11.56
N ALA A 206 9.06 2.99 12.38
CA ALA A 206 8.88 3.23 13.82
C ALA A 206 8.11 4.52 14.10
N ILE A 207 8.36 5.59 13.34
CA ILE A 207 7.61 6.85 13.44
C ILE A 207 6.15 6.62 13.05
N LEU A 208 5.89 5.91 11.93
CA LEU A 208 4.53 5.52 11.55
C LEU A 208 3.84 4.77 12.69
N TYR A 209 4.45 3.70 13.21
CA TYR A 209 3.88 2.92 14.30
C TYR A 209 3.57 3.78 15.53
N ASN A 210 4.49 4.65 15.93
CA ASN A 210 4.29 5.51 17.10
C ASN A 210 3.16 6.54 16.88
N SER A 211 2.94 6.98 15.64
CA SER A 211 1.92 7.98 15.29
C SER A 211 0.50 7.41 15.14
N ILE A 212 0.33 6.09 15.03
CA ILE A 212 -0.97 5.44 15.03
C ILE A 212 -1.52 5.48 16.46
N GLU A 213 -2.77 5.94 16.62
CA GLU A 213 -3.44 6.04 17.93
C GLU A 213 -4.39 4.85 18.21
N SER A 214 -4.90 4.21 17.16
CA SER A 214 -5.73 3.01 17.26
C SER A 214 -4.93 1.78 17.72
N PRO A 215 -5.59 0.67 18.10
CA PRO A 215 -4.90 -0.58 18.43
C PRO A 215 -3.89 -0.97 17.34
N LYS A 216 -2.68 -1.28 17.74
CA LYS A 216 -1.59 -1.48 16.78
C LYS A 216 -0.61 -2.55 17.22
N LYS A 217 -0.06 -3.24 16.22
CA LYS A 217 0.95 -4.26 16.39
C LYS A 217 2.06 -4.07 15.36
N ILE A 218 3.31 -4.25 15.77
CA ILE A 218 4.45 -4.29 14.86
C ILE A 218 5.33 -5.50 15.14
N THR A 219 5.82 -6.13 14.09
CA THR A 219 6.78 -7.23 14.15
C THR A 219 8.09 -6.79 13.49
N TRP A 220 9.10 -6.51 14.30
CA TRP A 220 10.45 -6.26 13.84
C TRP A 220 11.15 -7.58 13.52
N VAL A 221 11.96 -7.60 12.46
CA VAL A 221 12.67 -8.79 11.99
C VAL A 221 14.15 -8.48 11.88
N GLN A 222 14.95 -9.06 12.78
CA GLN A 222 16.41 -8.87 12.79
C GLN A 222 17.07 -9.58 11.59
N GLY A 223 18.05 -8.91 10.98
CA GLY A 223 18.76 -9.42 9.81
C GLY A 223 17.96 -9.44 8.52
N SER A 224 16.73 -8.94 8.55
CA SER A 224 15.88 -8.81 7.36
C SER A 224 16.16 -7.49 6.63
N THR A 225 16.20 -7.56 5.30
CA THR A 225 16.21 -6.41 4.40
C THR A 225 14.91 -6.38 3.61
N HIS A 226 14.80 -5.46 2.62
CA HIS A 226 13.58 -5.38 1.80
C HIS A 226 13.26 -6.67 1.04
N GLY A 227 14.26 -7.28 0.44
CA GLY A 227 14.12 -8.51 -0.37
C GLY A 227 14.52 -9.81 0.34
N TYR A 228 14.94 -9.76 1.61
CA TYR A 228 15.49 -10.93 2.29
C TYR A 228 15.00 -11.05 3.73
N VAL A 229 14.61 -12.27 4.10
CA VAL A 229 14.31 -12.65 5.49
C VAL A 229 15.15 -13.90 5.83
N PRO A 230 15.94 -13.90 6.92
CA PRO A 230 16.69 -15.07 7.36
C PRO A 230 15.79 -16.28 7.60
N LYS A 231 16.32 -17.51 7.48
CA LYS A 231 15.55 -18.74 7.71
C LYS A 231 14.96 -18.81 9.13
N ASN A 232 15.75 -18.37 10.15
CA ASN A 232 15.34 -18.36 11.56
C ASN A 232 15.54 -16.95 12.13
N PRO A 233 14.72 -15.95 11.76
CA PRO A 233 14.93 -14.59 12.21
C PRO A 233 14.47 -14.41 13.65
N GLN A 234 15.21 -13.63 14.42
CA GLN A 234 14.71 -13.11 15.67
C GLN A 234 13.59 -12.09 15.35
N ARG A 235 12.44 -12.27 16.01
CA ARG A 235 11.29 -11.38 15.89
C ARG A 235 11.01 -10.68 17.20
N ILE A 236 10.81 -9.38 17.13
CA ILE A 236 10.44 -8.56 18.29
C ILE A 236 9.05 -8.00 17.99
N VAL A 237 8.09 -8.37 18.80
CA VAL A 237 6.68 -7.93 18.64
C VAL A 237 6.39 -6.85 19.67
N ARG A 238 5.74 -5.78 19.23
CA ARG A 238 5.15 -4.76 20.11
C ARG A 238 3.68 -4.58 19.77
N GLU A 239 2.86 -4.54 20.78
CA GLU A 239 1.41 -4.29 20.70
C GLU A 239 1.04 -3.13 21.63
N LYS A 240 0.02 -2.37 21.23
CA LYS A 240 -0.56 -1.31 22.05
C LYS A 240 -2.03 -1.12 21.73
#